data_3ec34247b2b3394015ee31a27bdf03ad
#
_entry.id   3ec34247b2b3394015ee31a27bdf03ad
#
_cell.length_a   1.000
_cell.length_b   1.000
_cell.length_c   1.000
_cell.angle_alpha   90.00
_cell.angle_beta   90.00
_cell.angle_gamma   90.00
#
_symmetry.space_group_name_H-M   'P 1'
#
loop_
_entity.id
_entity.type
_entity.pdbx_description
1 polymer ?
#
loop_
_entity_poly.entity_id
_entity_poly.type
_entity_poly.pdbx_seq_one_letter_code
_entity_poly.pdbx_strand_id
1 'polypeptide(L)'
;MKRRSLKSMERPPTLYKLLWVGESRMAESMSVRLPYAVGVQLRRLADHYNTPITGVLADLIKRESKACDIPLADALDIIPVEENRFILDIFGLRLPTLQWFQAQNFANDLKRIAEQGGAFSQSDADVEIRRRGTGVIVLSPNGKVSMSTDDARKIAIDILRRVV
;
A
#
# COMPACT_ATOMS: atom_id res chain seq x y z
N MET A 1 -67.95 -5.29 9.89
CA MET A 1 -66.57 -5.71 10.07
C MET A 1 -65.71 -5.18 8.95
N LYS A 2 -64.93 -4.09 9.17
CA LYS A 2 -64.08 -3.46 8.17
C LYS A 2 -62.63 -3.90 8.44
N ARG A 3 -62.03 -4.68 7.53
CA ARG A 3 -60.59 -5.03 7.56
C ARG A 3 -59.79 -3.80 7.15
N ARG A 4 -58.91 -3.31 8.05
CA ARG A 4 -57.93 -2.29 7.75
C ARG A 4 -56.74 -2.94 7.04
N SER A 5 -56.46 -2.47 5.81
CA SER A 5 -55.31 -2.77 5.01
C SER A 5 -54.08 -2.15 5.67
N LEU A 6 -53.07 -2.96 5.97
CA LEU A 6 -51.75 -2.52 6.38
C LEU A 6 -50.98 -1.99 5.16
N LYS A 7 -50.81 -0.69 5.09
CA LYS A 7 -49.88 -0.03 4.13
C LYS A 7 -48.46 -0.50 4.46
N SER A 8 -47.83 -1.12 3.47
CA SER A 8 -46.40 -1.40 3.45
C SER A 8 -45.60 -0.10 3.62
N MET A 9 -44.85 -0.02 4.73
CA MET A 9 -43.86 1.02 4.94
C MET A 9 -42.68 0.75 3.97
N GLU A 10 -42.62 1.53 2.92
CA GLU A 10 -41.41 1.64 2.09
C GLU A 10 -40.28 2.22 2.96
N ARG A 11 -39.19 1.45 3.08
CA ARG A 11 -37.99 1.90 3.74
C ARG A 11 -37.33 2.97 2.86
N PRO A 12 -36.91 4.11 3.39
CA PRO A 12 -36.21 5.13 2.60
C PRO A 12 -34.88 4.57 2.10
N PRO A 13 -34.44 4.97 0.90
CA PRO A 13 -33.16 4.51 0.33
C PRO A 13 -32.02 4.98 1.20
N THR A 14 -31.15 4.06 1.46
CA THR A 14 -29.98 4.10 2.32
C THR A 14 -29.05 5.27 2.01
N LEU A 15 -28.97 6.22 2.91
CA LEU A 15 -28.07 7.40 2.91
C LEU A 15 -26.60 7.06 3.16
N TYR A 16 -26.13 5.87 2.82
CA TYR A 16 -24.73 5.44 3.06
C TYR A 16 -23.77 5.69 1.90
N LYS A 17 -24.23 6.35 0.83
CA LYS A 17 -23.39 6.55 -0.35
C LYS A 17 -22.69 7.92 -0.44
N LEU A 18 -22.82 8.80 0.56
CA LEU A 18 -22.34 10.18 0.46
C LEU A 18 -21.33 10.62 1.53
N LEU A 19 -20.73 9.69 2.28
CA LEU A 19 -19.72 10.04 3.31
C LEU A 19 -18.34 9.41 3.08
N TRP A 20 -17.99 9.11 1.83
CA TRP A 20 -16.67 8.60 1.48
C TRP A 20 -15.88 9.59 0.61
N VAL A 21 -15.86 10.86 1.00
CA VAL A 21 -14.94 11.85 0.43
C VAL A 21 -14.09 12.38 1.58
N GLY A 22 -12.84 11.95 1.62
CA GLY A 22 -11.79 12.72 2.27
C GLY A 22 -11.37 12.35 3.69
N GLU A 23 -11.34 11.09 4.08
CA GLU A 23 -10.43 10.72 5.17
C GLU A 23 -9.14 10.17 4.56
N SER A 24 -8.10 10.99 4.61
CA SER A 24 -6.71 10.53 4.46
C SER A 24 -6.48 9.43 5.49
N ARG A 25 -6.62 8.17 5.09
CA ARG A 25 -6.12 7.07 5.91
C ARG A 25 -4.61 7.25 5.95
N MET A 26 -4.13 7.88 7.02
CA MET A 26 -2.74 7.70 7.41
C MET A 26 -2.46 6.21 7.33
N ALA A 27 -1.36 5.83 6.70
CA ALA A 27 -0.91 4.44 6.68
C ALA A 27 -0.68 4.01 8.14
N GLU A 28 -1.76 3.57 8.79
CA GLU A 28 -1.68 3.05 10.14
C GLU A 28 -0.80 1.81 10.10
N SER A 29 0.33 1.87 10.77
CA SER A 29 1.14 0.69 11.00
C SER A 29 0.31 -0.23 11.90
N MET A 30 -0.36 -1.20 11.29
CA MET A 30 -1.12 -2.20 11.99
C MET A 30 -0.15 -3.16 12.68
N SER A 31 -0.07 -3.11 14.01
CA SER A 31 0.63 -4.12 14.78
C SER A 31 -0.36 -5.20 15.21
N VAL A 32 -0.13 -6.42 14.75
CA VAL A 32 -0.93 -7.58 15.15
C VAL A 32 -0.20 -8.31 16.26
N ARG A 33 -0.85 -8.42 17.43
CA ARG A 33 -0.34 -9.29 18.52
C ARG A 33 -0.82 -10.70 18.27
N LEU A 34 0.10 -11.59 17.95
CA LEU A 34 -0.19 -13.01 17.77
C LEU A 34 -0.11 -13.73 19.13
N PRO A 35 -0.99 -14.72 19.41
CA PRO A 35 -0.82 -15.63 20.53
C PRO A 35 0.54 -16.31 20.45
N TYR A 36 1.15 -16.55 21.62
CA TYR A 36 2.50 -17.15 21.71
C TYR A 36 2.65 -18.43 20.89
N ALA A 37 1.66 -19.33 20.96
CA ALA A 37 1.66 -20.57 20.19
C ALA A 37 1.72 -20.36 18.67
N VAL A 38 0.98 -19.36 18.16
CA VAL A 38 0.99 -19.00 16.74
C VAL A 38 2.35 -18.43 16.34
N GLY A 39 2.94 -17.57 17.17
CA GLY A 39 4.29 -17.04 16.94
C GLY A 39 5.37 -18.14 16.89
N VAL A 40 5.26 -19.15 17.74
CA VAL A 40 6.16 -20.32 17.72
C VAL A 40 5.99 -21.14 16.41
N GLN A 41 4.75 -21.36 15.97
CA GLN A 41 4.50 -22.08 14.71
C GLN A 41 5.03 -21.32 13.49
N LEU A 42 4.82 -20.02 13.43
CA LEU A 42 5.38 -19.20 12.35
C LEU A 42 6.90 -19.23 12.32
N ARG A 43 7.55 -19.23 13.48
CA ARG A 43 9.02 -19.35 13.57
C ARG A 43 9.48 -20.71 13.04
N ARG A 44 8.83 -21.81 13.43
CA ARG A 44 9.15 -23.15 12.90
C ARG A 44 8.98 -23.25 11.39
N LEU A 45 7.93 -22.62 10.84
CA LEU A 45 7.74 -22.56 9.39
C LEU A 45 8.83 -21.72 8.72
N ALA A 46 9.22 -20.60 9.31
CA ALA A 46 10.29 -19.75 8.82
C ALA A 46 11.63 -20.51 8.77
N ASP A 47 11.96 -21.23 9.83
CA ASP A 47 13.14 -22.07 9.90
C ASP A 47 13.10 -23.22 8.88
N HIS A 48 11.95 -23.89 8.75
CA HIS A 48 11.77 -24.98 7.78
C HIS A 48 11.95 -24.54 6.33
N TYR A 49 11.42 -23.35 5.98
CA TYR A 49 11.53 -22.80 4.62
C TYR A 49 12.77 -21.93 4.41
N ASN A 50 13.62 -21.78 5.42
CA ASN A 50 14.78 -20.88 5.42
C ASN A 50 14.41 -19.45 4.95
N THR A 51 13.27 -18.96 5.44
CA THR A 51 12.65 -17.70 5.03
C THR A 51 12.29 -16.88 6.29
N PRO A 52 12.40 -15.56 6.28
CA PRO A 52 11.94 -14.74 7.40
C PRO A 52 10.44 -14.95 7.70
N ILE A 53 10.02 -14.76 8.95
CA ILE A 53 8.60 -14.88 9.35
C ILE A 53 7.69 -14.00 8.46
N THR A 54 8.15 -12.82 8.08
CA THR A 54 7.43 -11.91 7.16
C THR A 54 7.21 -12.53 5.78
N GLY A 55 8.18 -13.29 5.28
CA GLY A 55 8.06 -14.03 4.02
C GLY A 55 7.02 -15.14 4.11
N VAL A 56 7.03 -15.91 5.22
CA VAL A 56 6.02 -16.96 5.47
C VAL A 56 4.62 -16.35 5.53
N LEU A 57 4.45 -15.22 6.21
CA LEU A 57 3.17 -14.51 6.29
C LEU A 57 2.71 -14.01 4.90
N ALA A 58 3.63 -13.43 4.13
CA ALA A 58 3.31 -12.96 2.77
C ALA A 58 2.84 -14.11 1.87
N ASP A 59 3.51 -15.27 1.93
CA ASP A 59 3.13 -16.45 1.17
C ASP A 59 1.78 -17.04 1.61
N LEU A 60 1.50 -17.04 2.91
CA LEU A 60 0.19 -17.46 3.44
C LEU A 60 -0.92 -16.51 2.94
N ILE A 61 -0.74 -15.20 3.08
CA ILE A 61 -1.69 -14.21 2.58
C ILE A 61 -1.94 -14.40 1.09
N LYS A 62 -0.88 -14.58 0.29
CA LYS A 62 -1.00 -14.79 -1.16
C LYS A 62 -1.79 -16.05 -1.51
N ARG A 63 -1.59 -17.15 -0.78
CA ARG A 63 -2.35 -18.39 -0.98
C ARG A 63 -3.82 -18.21 -0.62
N GLU A 64 -4.10 -17.63 0.54
CA GLU A 64 -5.47 -17.41 1.02
C GLU A 64 -6.22 -16.40 0.12
N SER A 65 -5.56 -15.31 -0.28
CA SER A 65 -6.15 -14.35 -1.22
C SER A 65 -6.54 -15.01 -2.53
N LYS A 66 -5.68 -15.90 -3.06
CA LYS A 66 -5.99 -16.67 -4.27
C LYS A 66 -7.13 -17.67 -4.05
N ALA A 67 -7.18 -18.32 -2.90
CA ALA A 67 -8.22 -19.29 -2.57
C ALA A 67 -9.60 -18.66 -2.36
N CYS A 68 -9.62 -17.42 -1.84
CA CYS A 68 -10.84 -16.67 -1.57
C CYS A 68 -11.23 -15.68 -2.67
N ASP A 69 -10.48 -15.62 -3.78
CA ASP A 69 -10.63 -14.64 -4.87
C ASP A 69 -10.60 -13.18 -4.37
N ILE A 70 -9.79 -12.92 -3.34
CA ILE A 70 -9.56 -11.60 -2.80
C ILE A 70 -8.37 -10.99 -3.55
N PRO A 71 -8.53 -9.87 -4.27
CA PRO A 71 -7.42 -9.24 -4.95
C PRO A 71 -6.36 -8.82 -3.92
N LEU A 72 -5.10 -9.19 -4.16
CA LEU A 72 -3.99 -8.62 -3.41
C LEU A 72 -3.95 -7.12 -3.68
N ALA A 73 -3.69 -6.33 -2.63
CA ALA A 73 -3.42 -4.91 -2.82
C ALA A 73 -2.23 -4.76 -3.78
N ASP A 74 -2.41 -3.99 -4.84
CA ASP A 74 -1.31 -3.68 -5.75
C ASP A 74 -0.20 -2.96 -4.98
N ALA A 75 1.04 -3.36 -5.25
CA ALA A 75 2.20 -2.74 -4.63
C ALA A 75 2.34 -1.27 -5.07
N LEU A 76 1.78 -0.93 -6.22
CA LEU A 76 1.79 0.39 -6.82
C LEU A 76 0.48 0.64 -7.56
N ASP A 77 -0.20 1.73 -7.22
CA ASP A 77 -1.24 2.33 -8.03
C ASP A 77 -0.80 3.73 -8.50
N ILE A 78 -1.06 4.05 -9.77
CA ILE A 78 -0.75 5.35 -10.37
C ILE A 78 -2.05 6.01 -10.74
N ILE A 79 -2.44 7.01 -9.97
CA ILE A 79 -3.72 7.69 -10.10
C ILE A 79 -3.49 9.01 -10.85
N PRO A 80 -3.96 9.14 -12.10
CA PRO A 80 -3.92 10.42 -12.79
C PRO A 80 -4.87 11.41 -12.13
N VAL A 81 -4.40 12.63 -11.88
CA VAL A 81 -5.20 13.70 -11.26
C VAL A 81 -5.56 14.77 -12.30
N GLU A 82 -4.58 15.20 -13.06
CA GLU A 82 -4.68 16.20 -14.13
C GLU A 82 -3.68 15.85 -15.22
N GLU A 83 -3.66 16.62 -16.29
CA GLU A 83 -2.66 16.48 -17.34
C GLU A 83 -1.24 16.57 -16.75
N ASN A 84 -0.44 15.53 -16.95
CA ASN A 84 0.94 15.41 -16.44
C ASN A 84 1.11 15.41 -14.90
N ARG A 85 0.05 15.15 -14.13
CA ARG A 85 0.09 15.08 -12.66
C ARG A 85 -0.46 13.74 -12.17
N PHE A 86 0.21 13.13 -11.22
CA PHE A 86 -0.09 11.80 -10.70
C PHE A 86 0.01 11.73 -9.19
N ILE A 87 -0.80 10.90 -8.59
CA ILE A 87 -0.60 10.42 -7.21
C ILE A 87 -0.08 9.00 -7.30
N LEU A 88 1.04 8.72 -6.66
CA LEU A 88 1.57 7.38 -6.50
C LEU A 88 1.07 6.82 -5.16
N ASP A 89 0.35 5.71 -5.21
CA ASP A 89 -0.04 4.94 -4.03
C ASP A 89 0.86 3.71 -3.96
N ILE A 90 1.73 3.67 -2.97
CA ILE A 90 2.72 2.61 -2.78
C ILE A 90 2.37 1.84 -1.52
N PHE A 91 1.85 0.62 -1.66
CA PHE A 91 1.37 -0.20 -0.54
C PHE A 91 0.41 0.55 0.39
N GLY A 92 -0.49 1.37 -0.16
CA GLY A 92 -1.44 2.19 0.59
C GLY A 92 -0.89 3.53 1.09
N LEU A 93 0.38 3.84 0.88
CA LEU A 93 0.94 5.16 1.13
C LEU A 93 0.74 6.04 -0.10
N ARG A 94 -0.19 6.97 -0.04
CA ARG A 94 -0.38 7.99 -1.07
C ARG A 94 0.64 9.09 -0.94
N LEU A 95 1.49 9.22 -1.95
CA LEU A 95 2.42 10.35 -2.05
C LEU A 95 1.64 11.63 -2.42
N PRO A 96 2.19 12.82 -2.14
CA PRO A 96 1.69 14.06 -2.69
C PRO A 96 1.57 14.00 -4.22
N THR A 97 0.76 14.88 -4.80
CA THR A 97 0.63 14.97 -6.25
C THR A 97 1.96 15.37 -6.88
N LEU A 98 2.47 14.53 -7.76
CA LEU A 98 3.74 14.70 -8.47
C LEU A 98 3.48 15.08 -9.92
N GLN A 99 4.32 15.95 -10.49
CA GLN A 99 4.42 16.12 -11.93
C GLN A 99 5.15 14.92 -12.55
N TRP A 100 4.96 14.67 -13.83
CA TRP A 100 5.56 13.53 -14.53
C TRP A 100 7.08 13.40 -14.30
N PHE A 101 7.83 14.51 -14.38
CA PHE A 101 9.28 14.52 -14.18
C PHE A 101 9.66 14.26 -12.70
N GLN A 102 8.82 14.70 -11.74
CA GLN A 102 9.04 14.43 -10.32
C GLN A 102 8.82 12.94 -10.03
N ALA A 103 7.78 12.32 -10.62
CA ALA A 103 7.54 10.90 -10.51
C ALA A 103 8.68 10.07 -11.15
N GLN A 104 9.23 10.51 -12.28
CA GLN A 104 10.40 9.88 -12.89
C GLN A 104 11.66 10.01 -12.02
N ASN A 105 11.93 11.21 -11.48
CA ASN A 105 13.05 11.43 -10.56
C ASN A 105 12.91 10.56 -9.30
N PHE A 106 11.71 10.53 -8.71
CA PHE A 106 11.41 9.66 -7.58
C PHE A 106 11.71 8.18 -7.91
N ALA A 107 11.26 7.68 -9.05
CA ALA A 107 11.49 6.31 -9.47
C ALA A 107 12.98 6.00 -9.69
N ASN A 108 13.71 6.90 -10.34
CA ASN A 108 15.15 6.77 -10.54
C ASN A 108 15.91 6.72 -9.21
N ASP A 109 15.54 7.60 -8.27
CA ASP A 109 16.15 7.63 -6.95
C ASP A 109 15.76 6.43 -6.10
N LEU A 110 14.51 5.97 -6.18
CA LEU A 110 14.07 4.75 -5.52
C LEU A 110 14.89 3.54 -5.99
N LYS A 111 15.11 3.42 -7.31
CA LYS A 111 15.95 2.38 -7.90
C LYS A 111 17.40 2.50 -7.43
N ARG A 112 17.99 3.69 -7.51
CA ARG A 112 19.39 3.96 -7.11
C ARG A 112 19.61 3.63 -5.62
N ILE A 113 18.69 4.07 -4.74
CA ILE A 113 18.80 3.81 -3.30
C ILE A 113 18.63 2.31 -3.01
N ALA A 114 17.75 1.62 -3.71
CA ALA A 114 17.60 0.18 -3.59
C ALA A 114 18.88 -0.59 -4.00
N GLU A 115 19.63 -0.11 -4.97
CA GLU A 115 20.85 -0.75 -5.49
C GLU A 115 22.10 -0.34 -4.72
N GLN A 116 22.28 0.95 -4.49
CA GLN A 116 23.54 1.54 -4.01
C GLN A 116 23.46 2.02 -2.55
N GLY A 117 22.26 2.16 -2.00
CA GLY A 117 22.06 2.75 -0.69
C GLY A 117 21.98 4.28 -0.75
N GLY A 118 22.04 4.91 0.44
CA GLY A 118 21.95 6.36 0.60
C GLY A 118 20.55 6.84 0.96
N ALA A 119 20.34 8.14 0.75
CA ALA A 119 19.07 8.82 0.96
C ALA A 119 18.82 9.82 -0.17
N PHE A 120 17.57 10.13 -0.41
CA PHE A 120 17.08 11.16 -1.31
C PHE A 120 15.95 11.91 -0.64
N SER A 121 15.89 13.21 -0.83
CA SER A 121 14.79 14.05 -0.35
C SER A 121 14.34 14.95 -1.49
N GLN A 122 13.04 14.97 -1.75
CA GLN A 122 12.41 15.87 -2.71
C GLN A 122 11.67 16.95 -1.94
N SER A 123 12.28 18.12 -1.80
CA SER A 123 11.77 19.21 -0.97
C SER A 123 10.40 19.74 -1.39
N ASP A 124 10.15 19.76 -2.70
CA ASP A 124 8.89 20.30 -3.25
C ASP A 124 7.67 19.42 -2.95
N ALA A 125 7.88 18.16 -2.62
CA ALA A 125 6.83 17.19 -2.34
C ALA A 125 6.92 16.60 -0.92
N ASP A 126 7.88 17.05 -0.10
CA ASP A 126 8.16 16.50 1.24
C ASP A 126 8.30 14.97 1.24
N VAL A 127 8.83 14.40 0.15
CA VAL A 127 9.05 12.97 0.02
C VAL A 127 10.52 12.65 0.25
N GLU A 128 10.76 11.67 1.08
CA GLU A 128 12.11 11.20 1.38
C GLU A 128 12.20 9.68 1.19
N ILE A 129 13.31 9.23 0.59
CA ILE A 129 13.64 7.82 0.42
C ILE A 129 14.95 7.56 1.17
N ARG A 130 14.98 6.53 2.00
CA ARG A 130 16.19 6.13 2.75
C ARG A 130 16.41 4.62 2.67
N ARG A 131 17.67 4.22 2.55
CA ARG A 131 18.06 2.83 2.79
C ARG A 131 18.10 2.56 4.30
N ARG A 132 17.52 1.45 4.72
CA ARG A 132 17.61 0.97 6.10
C ARG A 132 17.89 -0.53 6.12
N GLY A 133 19.13 -0.90 6.41
CA GLY A 133 19.55 -2.30 6.35
C GLY A 133 19.33 -2.91 4.96
N THR A 134 18.58 -3.98 4.88
CA THR A 134 18.22 -4.68 3.65
C THR A 134 16.98 -4.13 2.95
N GLY A 135 16.36 -3.08 3.48
CA GLY A 135 15.12 -2.51 2.94
C GLY A 135 15.25 -1.04 2.58
N VAL A 136 14.19 -0.51 2.00
CA VAL A 136 14.00 0.90 1.66
C VAL A 136 12.79 1.44 2.41
N ILE A 137 12.88 2.66 2.91
CA ILE A 137 11.78 3.38 3.54
C ILE A 137 11.47 4.59 2.68
N VAL A 138 10.21 4.78 2.37
CA VAL A 138 9.67 6.02 1.78
C VAL A 138 8.88 6.74 2.87
N LEU A 139 9.19 8.01 3.04
CA LEU A 139 8.55 8.92 3.99
C LEU A 139 7.83 10.01 3.21
N SER A 140 6.63 10.38 3.63
CA SER A 140 5.87 11.50 3.09
C SER A 140 5.03 12.15 4.19
N PRO A 141 4.42 13.31 3.98
CA PRO A 141 3.49 13.92 4.94
C PRO A 141 2.33 12.98 5.31
N ASN A 142 1.95 12.09 4.41
CA ASN A 142 0.84 11.15 4.59
C ASN A 142 1.24 9.86 5.33
N GLY A 143 2.50 9.72 5.74
CA GLY A 143 2.98 8.57 6.49
C GLY A 143 4.29 7.98 5.96
N LYS A 144 4.50 6.71 6.22
CA LYS A 144 5.69 5.99 5.81
C LYS A 144 5.36 4.57 5.33
N VAL A 145 6.13 4.07 4.39
CA VAL A 145 6.12 2.67 3.96
C VAL A 145 7.54 2.10 3.94
N SER A 146 7.66 0.84 4.33
CA SER A 146 8.92 0.10 4.28
C SER A 146 8.73 -1.09 3.35
N MET A 147 9.70 -1.31 2.48
CA MET A 147 9.67 -2.38 1.47
C MET A 147 11.03 -3.03 1.31
N SER A 148 11.07 -4.20 0.69
CA SER A 148 12.34 -4.82 0.30
C SER A 148 13.01 -4.05 -0.84
N THR A 149 14.33 -4.24 -1.01
CA THR A 149 15.04 -3.63 -2.17
C THR A 149 14.52 -4.14 -3.50
N ASP A 150 14.05 -5.38 -3.54
CA ASP A 150 13.50 -5.98 -4.77
C ASP A 150 12.13 -5.40 -5.12
N ASP A 151 11.27 -5.16 -4.13
CA ASP A 151 10.00 -4.47 -4.35
C ASP A 151 10.23 -3.02 -4.77
N ALA A 152 11.16 -2.31 -4.14
CA ALA A 152 11.51 -0.94 -4.52
C ALA A 152 11.98 -0.86 -5.98
N ARG A 153 12.80 -1.81 -6.45
CA ARG A 153 13.21 -1.87 -7.86
C ARG A 153 12.04 -2.13 -8.80
N LYS A 154 11.16 -3.08 -8.47
CA LYS A 154 9.97 -3.39 -9.28
C LYS A 154 9.06 -2.19 -9.40
N ILE A 155 8.74 -1.55 -8.28
CA ILE A 155 7.92 -0.33 -8.23
C ILE A 155 8.55 0.79 -9.07
N ALA A 156 9.86 1.03 -8.93
CA ALA A 156 10.56 2.03 -9.72
C ALA A 156 10.46 1.77 -11.23
N ILE A 157 10.65 0.52 -11.65
CA ILE A 157 10.52 0.13 -13.06
C ILE A 157 9.09 0.33 -13.55
N ASP A 158 8.10 -0.01 -12.75
CA ASP A 158 6.70 0.13 -13.11
C ASP A 158 6.29 1.61 -13.23
N ILE A 159 6.76 2.49 -12.34
CA ILE A 159 6.56 3.93 -12.47
C ILE A 159 7.17 4.44 -13.78
N LEU A 160 8.44 4.10 -14.06
CA LEU A 160 9.13 4.53 -15.27
C LEU A 160 8.46 4.06 -16.56
N ARG A 161 7.74 2.93 -16.53
CA ARG A 161 7.01 2.40 -17.69
C ARG A 161 5.66 3.09 -17.92
N ARG A 162 5.00 3.53 -16.86
CA ARG A 162 3.61 4.04 -16.92
C ARG A 162 3.52 5.56 -16.93
N VAL A 163 4.58 6.25 -16.49
CA VAL A 163 4.64 7.72 -16.39
C VAL A 163 5.44 8.34 -17.56
N VAL A 164 5.59 7.61 -18.66
CA VAL A 164 6.25 8.12 -19.89
C VAL A 164 5.22 8.74 -20.81
#